data_0bdc2b34c506300e94c3a79d1f34d8fd
#
_entry.id   0bdc2b34c506300e94c3a79d1f34d8fd
#
_cell.length_a   1.000
_cell.length_b   1.000
_cell.length_c   1.000
_cell.angle_alpha   90.00
_cell.angle_beta   90.00
_cell.angle_gamma   90.00
#
_symmetry.space_group_name_H-M   'P 1'
#
loop_
_entity.id
_entity.type
_entity.pdbx_description
1 polymer ?
#
loop_
_entity_poly.entity_id
_entity_poly.type
_entity_poly.pdbx_seq_one_letter_code
_entity_poly.pdbx_strand_id
1 'polypeptide(L)'
;MNKWTKYKTSHEGVGTFVSVWLDEDNGLVKRTFDGDHCGEGVSKRTSKADILFKNEVYWLTFPELYRSKFLPELIDIDEESKTIVQRYYGPNLLDYYPDKFPISNLSEQILEMYRFFHEVGVNKLNGALSNMSLNGDQVIAFDFKWARPAPKANAKEVNAFRKWLTKLDPDLVEKLVKIKTS
;
A
#
# COMPACT_ATOMS: atom_id res chain seq x y z
N MET A 1 1.46 20.68 -19.37
CA MET A 1 1.54 19.24 -19.72
C MET A 1 2.11 18.52 -18.53
N ASN A 2 1.41 17.52 -18.00
CA ASN A 2 1.92 16.73 -16.87
C ASN A 2 3.13 15.91 -17.34
N LYS A 3 4.28 16.11 -16.71
CA LYS A 3 5.51 15.41 -17.04
C LYS A 3 5.64 14.16 -16.18
N TRP A 4 5.08 13.06 -16.63
CA TRP A 4 5.19 11.78 -15.94
C TRP A 4 6.60 11.19 -16.11
N THR A 5 7.26 10.95 -14.99
CA THR A 5 8.56 10.26 -14.92
C THR A 5 8.36 8.87 -14.34
N LYS A 6 8.87 7.83 -15.02
CA LYS A 6 8.76 6.45 -14.54
C LYS A 6 9.53 6.30 -13.23
N TYR A 7 8.82 5.87 -12.19
CA TYR A 7 9.43 5.62 -10.88
C TYR A 7 10.10 4.25 -10.90
N LYS A 8 11.40 4.23 -10.63
CA LYS A 8 12.15 2.99 -10.46
C LYS A 8 11.99 2.52 -9.03
N THR A 9 11.26 1.44 -8.82
CA THR A 9 11.23 0.77 -7.52
C THR A 9 12.50 -0.06 -7.35
N SER A 10 13.03 -0.18 -6.14
CA SER A 10 14.18 -1.03 -5.80
C SER A 10 13.94 -2.53 -6.06
N HIS A 11 12.74 -2.90 -6.49
CA HIS A 11 12.29 -4.26 -6.75
C HIS A 11 11.94 -4.48 -8.24
N GLU A 12 12.58 -3.75 -9.15
CA GLU A 12 12.45 -4.03 -10.58
C GLU A 12 12.95 -5.45 -10.88
N GLY A 13 12.04 -6.31 -11.31
CA GLY A 13 12.38 -7.60 -11.89
C GLY A 13 11.57 -8.82 -11.45
N VAL A 14 10.85 -8.80 -10.34
CA VAL A 14 10.11 -10.00 -9.91
C VAL A 14 8.66 -9.65 -9.56
N GLY A 15 7.75 -9.94 -10.51
CA GLY A 15 6.32 -10.04 -10.20
C GLY A 15 5.56 -8.72 -10.00
N THR A 16 6.07 -7.59 -10.46
CA THR A 16 5.32 -6.33 -10.46
C THR A 16 4.36 -6.30 -11.64
N PHE A 17 3.05 -6.32 -11.35
CA PHE A 17 1.98 -6.15 -12.34
C PHE A 17 1.59 -4.68 -12.53
N VAL A 18 2.41 -3.75 -12.01
CA VAL A 18 2.08 -2.34 -11.91
C VAL A 18 3.28 -1.50 -12.28
N SER A 19 3.12 -0.66 -13.28
CA SER A 19 4.05 0.44 -13.59
C SER A 19 3.68 1.66 -12.75
N VAL A 20 4.68 2.32 -12.18
CA VAL A 20 4.51 3.51 -11.34
C VAL A 20 5.16 4.71 -12.01
N TRP A 21 4.45 5.82 -12.05
CA TRP A 21 4.88 7.08 -12.63
C TRP A 21 4.65 8.23 -11.65
N LEU A 22 5.59 9.15 -11.56
CA LEU A 22 5.49 10.36 -10.75
C LEU A 22 5.33 11.60 -11.62
N ASP A 23 4.50 12.51 -11.15
CA ASP A 23 4.47 13.91 -11.56
C ASP A 23 4.77 14.73 -10.30
N GLU A 24 6.05 14.98 -10.07
CA GLU A 24 6.53 15.67 -8.87
C GLU A 24 6.05 17.13 -8.83
N ASP A 25 5.94 17.78 -9.98
CA ASP A 25 5.50 19.18 -10.08
C ASP A 25 4.07 19.36 -9.57
N ASN A 26 3.20 18.36 -9.80
CA ASN A 26 1.81 18.37 -9.36
C ASN A 26 1.56 17.51 -8.10
N GLY A 27 2.59 16.86 -7.57
CA GLY A 27 2.49 15.98 -6.42
C GLY A 27 1.54 14.79 -6.67
N LEU A 28 1.68 14.11 -7.81
CA LEU A 28 0.82 12.99 -8.21
C LEU A 28 1.63 11.72 -8.44
N VAL A 29 1.02 10.59 -8.14
CA VAL A 29 1.49 9.26 -8.52
C VAL A 29 0.43 8.56 -9.36
N LYS A 30 0.87 8.00 -10.49
CA LYS A 30 0.06 7.20 -11.39
C LYS A 30 0.53 5.75 -11.34
N ARG A 31 -0.41 4.82 -11.19
CA ARG A 31 -0.17 3.38 -11.16
C ARG A 31 -0.98 2.71 -12.27
N THR A 32 -0.30 2.11 -13.23
CA THR A 32 -0.91 1.40 -14.37
C THR A 32 -0.73 -0.10 -14.19
N PHE A 33 -1.82 -0.85 -14.26
CA PHE A 33 -1.83 -2.32 -14.12
C PHE A 33 -1.71 -2.94 -15.53
N ASP A 34 -0.52 -2.88 -16.09
CA ASP A 34 -0.24 -3.24 -17.48
C ASP A 34 0.30 -4.66 -17.69
N GLY A 35 0.80 -5.29 -16.65
CA GLY A 35 1.35 -6.64 -16.74
C GLY A 35 2.64 -6.77 -17.53
N ASP A 36 3.19 -5.69 -18.07
CA ASP A 36 4.31 -5.67 -19.02
C ASP A 36 5.66 -6.12 -18.44
N HIS A 37 5.77 -6.26 -17.13
CA HIS A 37 7.03 -6.62 -16.49
C HIS A 37 7.22 -8.11 -16.25
N CYS A 38 6.46 -8.93 -16.95
CA CYS A 38 6.49 -10.35 -16.74
C CYS A 38 6.81 -11.10 -18.02
N GLY A 39 8.06 -11.56 -18.21
CA GLY A 39 8.47 -12.43 -19.32
C GLY A 39 7.48 -13.58 -19.64
N GLU A 40 7.70 -14.37 -20.64
CA GLU A 40 6.88 -15.42 -21.27
C GLU A 40 5.59 -15.88 -20.53
N GLY A 41 4.42 -15.72 -21.16
CA GLY A 41 3.12 -16.12 -20.62
C GLY A 41 2.10 -14.99 -20.46
N VAL A 42 2.17 -13.98 -21.30
CA VAL A 42 1.40 -12.72 -21.29
C VAL A 42 -0.12 -12.91 -21.07
N SER A 43 -0.78 -13.90 -21.65
CA SER A 43 -2.24 -14.05 -21.59
C SER A 43 -2.79 -14.35 -20.17
N LYS A 44 -2.10 -15.20 -19.40
CA LYS A 44 -2.50 -15.50 -17.99
C LYS A 44 -2.22 -14.37 -17.04
N ARG A 45 -1.34 -13.45 -17.38
CA ARG A 45 -0.91 -12.33 -16.54
C ARG A 45 -1.73 -11.07 -16.77
N THR A 46 -2.20 -10.85 -17.99
CA THR A 46 -3.15 -9.78 -18.31
C THR A 46 -4.45 -9.94 -17.50
N SER A 47 -4.96 -11.19 -17.40
CA SER A 47 -6.12 -11.47 -16.55
C SER A 47 -5.88 -11.19 -15.06
N LYS A 48 -4.63 -11.41 -14.59
CA LYS A 48 -4.26 -11.13 -13.21
C LYS A 48 -4.12 -9.63 -12.93
N ALA A 49 -3.59 -8.86 -13.87
CA ALA A 49 -3.53 -7.41 -13.77
C ALA A 49 -4.93 -6.78 -13.64
N ASP A 50 -5.89 -7.26 -14.44
CA ASP A 50 -7.29 -6.84 -14.36
C ASP A 50 -7.93 -7.15 -12.99
N ILE A 51 -7.71 -8.35 -12.46
CA ILE A 51 -8.20 -8.72 -11.13
C ILE A 51 -7.57 -7.85 -10.04
N LEU A 52 -6.27 -7.59 -10.13
CA LEU A 52 -5.56 -6.77 -9.15
C LEU A 52 -5.99 -5.30 -9.22
N PHE A 53 -6.21 -4.76 -10.42
CA PHE A 53 -6.75 -3.43 -10.63
C PHE A 53 -8.14 -3.29 -9.98
N LYS A 54 -9.07 -4.19 -10.32
CA LYS A 54 -10.43 -4.19 -9.76
C LYS A 54 -10.44 -4.31 -8.24
N ASN A 55 -9.55 -5.14 -7.70
CA ASN A 55 -9.42 -5.27 -6.25
C ASN A 55 -8.86 -4.00 -5.60
N GLU A 56 -7.85 -3.37 -6.20
CA GLU A 56 -7.33 -2.10 -5.72
C GLU A 56 -8.41 -1.01 -5.74
N VAL A 57 -9.12 -0.85 -6.85
CA VAL A 57 -10.23 0.13 -7.00
C VAL A 57 -11.31 -0.13 -5.97
N TYR A 58 -11.74 -1.39 -5.79
CA TYR A 58 -12.75 -1.74 -4.80
C TYR A 58 -12.39 -1.24 -3.40
N TRP A 59 -11.16 -1.49 -2.95
CA TRP A 59 -10.74 -1.07 -1.60
C TRP A 59 -10.49 0.44 -1.49
N LEU A 60 -9.95 1.09 -2.51
CA LEU A 60 -9.75 2.54 -2.50
C LEU A 60 -11.08 3.31 -2.54
N THR A 61 -12.14 2.71 -3.08
CA THR A 61 -13.48 3.31 -3.12
C THR A 61 -14.43 2.76 -2.05
N PHE A 62 -13.95 1.83 -1.21
CA PHE A 62 -14.74 1.27 -0.11
C PHE A 62 -15.13 2.38 0.87
N PRO A 63 -16.44 2.59 1.16
CA PRO A 63 -16.92 3.80 1.82
C PRO A 63 -16.22 4.13 3.14
N GLU A 64 -15.94 3.12 3.95
CA GLU A 64 -15.30 3.27 5.25
C GLU A 64 -13.80 3.59 5.14
N LEU A 65 -13.14 3.17 4.06
CA LEU A 65 -11.73 3.47 3.80
C LEU A 65 -11.53 4.81 3.09
N TYR A 66 -12.36 5.09 2.09
CA TYR A 66 -12.18 6.21 1.15
C TYR A 66 -11.97 7.57 1.82
N ARG A 67 -12.60 7.80 2.98
CA ARG A 67 -12.51 9.05 3.75
C ARG A 67 -11.57 8.97 4.94
N SER A 68 -10.85 7.87 5.07
CA SER A 68 -9.96 7.71 6.22
C SER A 68 -8.68 8.53 6.05
N LYS A 69 -8.12 8.97 7.17
CA LYS A 69 -6.82 9.64 7.21
C LYS A 69 -5.65 8.72 6.82
N PHE A 70 -5.90 7.42 6.67
CA PHE A 70 -4.89 6.39 6.40
C PHE A 70 -4.71 6.04 4.93
N LEU A 71 -5.53 6.61 4.04
CA LEU A 71 -5.40 6.40 2.60
C LEU A 71 -4.88 7.67 1.90
N PRO A 72 -4.16 7.51 0.78
CA PRO A 72 -3.84 8.63 -0.08
C PRO A 72 -5.13 9.16 -0.74
N GLU A 73 -5.15 10.46 -1.01
CA GLU A 73 -6.22 11.07 -1.78
C GLU A 73 -6.29 10.45 -3.17
N LEU A 74 -7.44 9.89 -3.51
CA LEU A 74 -7.74 9.36 -4.83
C LEU A 74 -8.15 10.52 -5.76
N ILE A 75 -7.42 10.69 -6.86
CA ILE A 75 -7.62 11.77 -7.82
C ILE A 75 -8.44 11.29 -9.02
N ASP A 76 -8.07 10.12 -9.58
CA ASP A 76 -8.71 9.61 -10.79
C ASP A 76 -8.58 8.09 -10.91
N ILE A 77 -9.55 7.48 -11.60
CA ILE A 77 -9.55 6.08 -11.98
C ILE A 77 -9.93 5.99 -13.44
N ASP A 78 -9.04 5.45 -14.27
CA ASP A 78 -9.30 5.11 -15.66
C ASP A 78 -9.40 3.58 -15.80
N GLU A 79 -10.62 3.10 -15.99
CA GLU A 79 -10.89 1.67 -16.11
C GLU A 79 -10.39 1.08 -17.44
N GLU A 80 -10.38 1.87 -18.53
CA GLU A 80 -9.94 1.43 -19.83
C GLU A 80 -8.44 1.16 -19.83
N SER A 81 -7.65 2.10 -19.36
CA SER A 81 -6.20 1.95 -19.24
C SER A 81 -5.76 1.22 -17.97
N LYS A 82 -6.71 0.86 -17.07
CA LYS A 82 -6.43 0.27 -15.74
C LYS A 82 -5.45 1.10 -14.93
N THR A 83 -5.71 2.38 -14.87
CA THR A 83 -4.83 3.36 -14.24
C THR A 83 -5.52 4.00 -13.04
N ILE A 84 -4.75 4.18 -11.97
CA ILE A 84 -5.16 4.88 -10.75
C ILE A 84 -4.21 6.04 -10.53
N VAL A 85 -4.76 7.25 -10.34
CA VAL A 85 -4.00 8.45 -9.98
C VAL A 85 -4.34 8.85 -8.55
N GLN A 86 -3.30 9.06 -7.76
CA GLN A 86 -3.40 9.42 -6.34
C GLN A 86 -2.47 10.59 -6.01
N ARG A 87 -2.70 11.26 -4.88
CA ARG A 87 -1.75 12.21 -4.34
C ARG A 87 -0.45 11.50 -3.96
N TYR A 88 0.67 12.08 -4.33
CA TYR A 88 2.00 11.64 -3.93
C TYR A 88 2.44 12.35 -2.65
N TYR A 89 2.84 11.61 -1.65
CA TYR A 89 3.24 12.12 -0.34
C TYR A 89 4.73 11.88 -0.03
N GLY A 90 5.56 11.78 -1.07
CA GLY A 90 6.98 11.56 -0.90
C GLY A 90 7.38 10.07 -0.86
N PRO A 91 8.61 9.78 -0.43
CA PRO A 91 9.16 8.43 -0.42
C PRO A 91 8.39 7.52 0.54
N ASN A 92 8.51 6.21 0.34
CA ASN A 92 7.93 5.24 1.26
C ASN A 92 8.74 5.13 2.56
N LEU A 93 8.13 4.59 3.60
CA LEU A 93 8.77 4.49 4.91
C LEU A 93 10.00 3.59 4.93
N LEU A 94 10.12 2.64 3.99
CA LEU A 94 11.31 1.79 3.89
C LEU A 94 12.54 2.59 3.47
N ASP A 95 12.36 3.67 2.70
CA ASP A 95 13.47 4.51 2.23
C ASP A 95 14.16 5.26 3.37
N TYR A 96 13.50 5.42 4.52
CA TYR A 96 14.09 5.99 5.74
C TYR A 96 14.83 4.97 6.62
N TYR A 97 14.67 3.67 6.35
CA TYR A 97 15.31 2.62 7.15
C TYR A 97 16.73 2.33 6.65
N PRO A 98 17.76 2.12 7.50
CA PRO A 98 17.71 1.99 8.98
C PRO A 98 17.84 3.30 9.77
N ASP A 99 17.89 4.42 9.05
CA ASP A 99 18.06 5.74 9.64
C ASP A 99 16.83 6.17 10.49
N LYS A 100 16.89 7.39 10.96
CA LYS A 100 15.83 7.92 11.81
C LYS A 100 14.58 8.27 11.01
N PHE A 101 13.45 7.66 11.36
CA PHE A 101 12.15 8.08 10.82
C PHE A 101 11.83 9.53 11.20
N PRO A 102 11.16 10.28 10.30
CA PRO A 102 10.89 11.70 10.52
C PRO A 102 9.86 11.98 11.63
N ILE A 103 9.14 10.95 12.10
CA ILE A 103 8.13 11.06 13.17
C ILE A 103 8.46 10.13 14.33
N SER A 104 8.21 10.59 15.56
CA SER A 104 8.54 9.84 16.80
C SER A 104 7.50 8.79 17.18
N ASN A 105 6.25 8.94 16.72
CA ASN A 105 5.11 8.08 17.06
C ASN A 105 4.69 7.15 15.92
N LEU A 106 5.64 6.76 15.07
CA LEU A 106 5.39 5.92 13.90
C LEU A 106 4.69 4.62 14.26
N SER A 107 5.17 3.96 15.31
CA SER A 107 4.67 2.65 15.73
C SER A 107 3.22 2.72 16.20
N GLU A 108 2.87 3.75 16.96
CA GLU A 108 1.51 3.99 17.44
C GLU A 108 0.55 4.25 16.28
N GLN A 109 0.97 5.05 15.30
CA GLN A 109 0.17 5.35 14.13
C GLN A 109 -0.05 4.11 13.25
N ILE A 110 0.98 3.28 13.06
CA ILE A 110 0.83 2.01 12.33
C ILE A 110 -0.16 1.10 13.07
N LEU A 111 -0.07 1.02 14.40
CA LEU A 111 -1.01 0.24 15.21
C LEU A 111 -2.46 0.76 15.10
N GLU A 112 -2.65 2.09 15.19
CA GLU A 112 -3.96 2.73 15.02
C GLU A 112 -4.55 2.42 13.64
N MET A 113 -3.74 2.55 12.58
CA MET A 113 -4.14 2.24 11.21
C MET A 113 -4.61 0.78 11.06
N TYR A 114 -3.89 -0.18 11.64
CA TYR A 114 -4.28 -1.58 11.57
C TYR A 114 -5.53 -1.90 12.37
N ARG A 115 -5.72 -1.28 13.53
CA ARG A 115 -6.98 -1.36 14.30
C ARG A 115 -8.15 -0.87 13.45
N PHE A 116 -8.00 0.30 12.85
CA PHE A 116 -9.01 0.84 11.96
C PHE A 116 -9.33 -0.11 10.80
N PHE A 117 -8.32 -0.64 10.10
CA PHE A 117 -8.56 -1.61 9.01
C PHE A 117 -9.30 -2.85 9.50
N HIS A 118 -8.97 -3.34 10.68
CA HIS A 118 -9.67 -4.48 11.26
C HIS A 118 -11.14 -4.14 11.61
N GLU A 119 -11.37 -2.98 12.22
CA GLU A 119 -12.71 -2.50 12.60
C GLU A 119 -13.63 -2.35 11.39
N VAL A 120 -13.11 -1.83 10.27
CA VAL A 120 -13.88 -1.71 9.03
C VAL A 120 -13.90 -2.98 8.16
N GLY A 121 -13.41 -4.09 8.70
CA GLY A 121 -13.47 -5.39 8.04
C GLY A 121 -12.47 -5.59 6.91
N VAL A 122 -11.34 -4.89 6.90
CA VAL A 122 -10.30 -4.99 5.88
C VAL A 122 -9.05 -5.67 6.40
N ASN A 123 -8.61 -6.69 5.69
CA ASN A 123 -7.30 -7.30 5.87
C ASN A 123 -6.38 -6.86 4.73
N LYS A 124 -5.56 -5.84 4.99
CA LYS A 124 -4.56 -5.38 4.04
C LYS A 124 -3.38 -6.34 4.03
N LEU A 125 -3.36 -7.26 3.08
CA LEU A 125 -2.21 -8.11 2.80
C LEU A 125 -1.10 -7.24 2.20
N ASN A 126 0.10 -7.32 2.71
CA ASN A 126 1.24 -6.50 2.27
C ASN A 126 1.43 -5.21 3.10
N GLY A 127 1.52 -5.40 4.43
CA GLY A 127 1.78 -4.35 5.41
C GLY A 127 3.26 -3.96 5.54
N ALA A 128 4.05 -4.04 4.48
CA ALA A 128 5.45 -3.64 4.50
C ALA A 128 5.59 -2.11 4.55
N LEU A 129 6.68 -1.61 5.14
CA LEU A 129 7.00 -0.17 5.15
C LEU A 129 7.14 0.42 3.74
N SER A 130 7.49 -0.41 2.75
CA SER A 130 7.50 -0.02 1.32
C SER A 130 6.12 0.33 0.76
N ASN A 131 5.03 0.02 1.48
CA ASN A 131 3.64 0.31 1.12
C ASN A 131 3.00 1.33 2.05
N MET A 132 3.81 2.13 2.70
CA MET A 132 3.41 3.23 3.58
C MET A 132 4.23 4.46 3.27
N SER A 133 3.67 5.64 3.49
CA SER A 133 4.33 6.94 3.39
C SER A 133 3.79 7.89 4.46
N LEU A 134 4.21 9.15 4.45
CA LEU A 134 3.77 10.17 5.38
C LEU A 134 3.06 11.31 4.65
N ASN A 135 1.87 11.66 5.11
CA ASN A 135 1.20 12.91 4.79
C ASN A 135 1.42 13.87 5.96
N GLY A 136 2.44 14.74 5.88
CA GLY A 136 2.95 15.44 7.05
C GLY A 136 3.41 14.45 8.13
N ASP A 137 2.79 14.50 9.30
CA ASP A 137 3.07 13.58 10.41
C ASP A 137 2.13 12.36 10.43
N GLN A 138 1.23 12.21 9.45
CA GLN A 138 0.26 11.12 9.40
C GLN A 138 0.74 9.97 8.51
N VAL A 139 0.78 8.76 9.06
CA VAL A 139 1.04 7.53 8.27
C VAL A 139 -0.14 7.25 7.35
N ILE A 140 0.16 7.00 6.09
CA ILE A 140 -0.79 6.53 5.09
C ILE A 140 -0.34 5.20 4.50
N ALA A 141 -1.30 4.36 4.09
CA ALA A 141 -1.05 3.08 3.43
C ALA A 141 -1.57 3.11 2.00
N PHE A 142 -0.82 2.48 1.10
CA PHE A 142 -1.20 2.28 -0.29
C PHE A 142 -0.94 0.82 -0.70
N ASP A 143 -1.29 0.46 -1.96
CA ASP A 143 -1.16 -0.89 -2.50
C ASP A 143 -2.11 -1.91 -1.84
N PHE A 144 -3.41 -1.77 -2.14
CA PHE A 144 -4.48 -2.65 -1.66
C PHE A 144 -4.84 -3.78 -2.61
N LYS A 145 -4.10 -3.97 -3.70
CA LYS A 145 -4.40 -5.00 -4.73
C LYS A 145 -4.51 -6.43 -4.20
N TRP A 146 -3.94 -6.70 -3.03
CA TRP A 146 -4.02 -7.99 -2.35
C TRP A 146 -4.93 -7.99 -1.13
N ALA A 147 -5.53 -6.86 -0.78
CA ALA A 147 -6.41 -6.75 0.38
C ALA A 147 -7.64 -7.68 0.24
N ARG A 148 -8.17 -8.12 1.37
CA ARG A 148 -9.28 -9.06 1.47
C ARG A 148 -10.22 -8.67 2.60
N PRO A 149 -11.49 -9.10 2.58
CA PRO A 149 -12.35 -8.98 3.75
C PRO A 149 -11.74 -9.65 4.99
N ALA A 150 -11.81 -9.01 6.14
CA ALA A 150 -11.52 -9.66 7.42
C ALA A 150 -12.66 -10.67 7.73
N PRO A 151 -12.44 -11.77 8.46
CA PRO A 151 -11.32 -12.02 9.36
C PRO A 151 -10.23 -12.95 8.79
N LYS A 152 -10.17 -13.17 7.50
CA LYS A 152 -9.19 -14.09 6.90
C LYS A 152 -7.77 -13.50 6.89
N ALA A 153 -7.26 -13.13 8.08
CA ALA A 153 -5.86 -12.78 8.26
C ALA A 153 -4.98 -13.99 7.92
N ASN A 154 -4.08 -13.79 6.95
CA ASN A 154 -3.19 -14.89 6.59
C ASN A 154 -1.88 -14.75 7.40
N ALA A 155 -1.31 -15.89 7.80
CA ALA A 155 -0.12 -15.96 8.63
C ALA A 155 1.09 -15.21 8.05
N LYS A 156 1.17 -15.05 6.71
CA LYS A 156 2.26 -14.30 6.06
C LYS A 156 2.21 -12.82 6.38
N GLU A 157 1.02 -12.21 6.44
CA GLU A 157 0.86 -10.80 6.76
C GLU A 157 1.25 -10.51 8.20
N VAL A 158 0.78 -11.35 9.12
CA VAL A 158 1.15 -11.27 10.53
C VAL A 158 2.67 -11.32 10.69
N ASN A 159 3.34 -12.23 9.98
CA ASN A 159 4.78 -12.41 10.09
C ASN A 159 5.57 -11.26 9.43
N ALA A 160 5.15 -10.76 8.28
CA ALA A 160 5.79 -9.60 7.64
C ALA A 160 5.68 -8.37 8.53
N PHE A 161 4.50 -8.14 9.08
CA PHE A 161 4.23 -7.03 9.98
C PHE A 161 5.01 -7.14 11.29
N ARG A 162 4.99 -8.34 11.92
CA ARG A 162 5.81 -8.62 13.11
C ARG A 162 7.29 -8.32 12.89
N LYS A 163 7.85 -8.75 11.76
CA LYS A 163 9.26 -8.55 11.45
C LYS A 163 9.65 -7.06 11.48
N TRP A 164 8.80 -6.19 10.97
CA TRP A 164 9.07 -4.75 10.94
C TRP A 164 8.79 -4.08 12.28
N LEU A 165 7.68 -4.40 12.92
CA LEU A 165 7.35 -3.85 14.24
C LEU A 165 8.33 -4.27 15.32
N THR A 166 8.81 -5.53 15.31
CA THR A 166 9.82 -5.98 16.26
C THR A 166 11.12 -5.17 16.15
N LYS A 167 11.41 -4.63 14.97
CA LYS A 167 12.55 -3.73 14.79
C LYS A 167 12.29 -2.30 15.26
N LEU A 168 11.04 -1.83 15.18
CA LEU A 168 10.63 -0.49 15.57
C LEU A 168 10.29 -0.41 17.05
N ASP A 169 9.51 -1.36 17.54
CA ASP A 169 9.04 -1.42 18.93
C ASP A 169 8.61 -2.86 19.27
N PRO A 170 9.41 -3.60 20.06
CA PRO A 170 9.09 -4.96 20.47
C PRO A 170 7.77 -5.09 21.24
N ASP A 171 7.38 -4.10 22.04
CA ASP A 171 6.18 -4.14 22.89
C ASP A 171 4.89 -4.01 22.07
N LEU A 172 4.95 -3.33 20.91
CA LEU A 172 3.82 -3.21 19.99
C LEU A 172 3.47 -4.51 19.30
N VAL A 173 4.42 -5.41 19.10
CA VAL A 173 4.17 -6.74 18.54
C VAL A 173 3.18 -7.52 19.42
N GLU A 174 3.35 -7.44 20.73
CA GLU A 174 2.46 -8.10 21.69
C GLU A 174 1.04 -7.53 21.65
N LYS A 175 0.92 -6.20 21.55
CA LYS A 175 -0.39 -5.51 21.41
C LYS A 175 -1.13 -5.89 20.14
N LEU A 176 -0.43 -6.00 19.01
CA LEU A 176 -1.02 -6.42 17.72
C LEU A 176 -1.49 -7.86 17.73
N VAL A 177 -0.78 -8.74 18.40
CA VAL A 177 -1.21 -10.14 18.54
C VAL A 177 -2.52 -10.24 19.30
N LYS A 178 -2.70 -9.44 20.35
CA LYS A 178 -3.93 -9.42 21.16
C LYS A 178 -5.15 -8.91 20.38
N ILE A 179 -4.96 -8.01 19.40
CA ILE A 179 -6.07 -7.52 18.55
C ILE A 179 -6.61 -8.61 17.62
N LYS A 180 -5.78 -9.55 17.19
CA LYS A 180 -6.19 -10.64 16.28
C LYS A 180 -6.82 -11.84 16.96
N THR A 181 -6.81 -11.89 18.28
CA THR A 181 -7.37 -12.99 19.08
C THR A 181 -8.66 -12.62 19.83
N SER A 182 -9.08 -11.38 19.75
CA SER A 182 -10.34 -10.84 20.27
C SER A 182 -11.35 -10.62 19.14
#